data_d8e60d87417de487694ece23c4b7a317
#
_entry.id   d8e60d87417de487694ece23c4b7a317
#
_cell.length_a   1.000
_cell.length_b   1.000
_cell.length_c   1.000
_cell.angle_alpha   90.00
_cell.angle_beta   90.00
_cell.angle_gamma   90.00
#
_symmetry.space_group_name_H-M   'P 1'
#
loop_
_entity.id
_entity.type
_entity.pdbx_description
1 polymer ?
#
loop_
_entity_poly.entity_id
_entity_poly.type
_entity_poly.pdbx_seq_one_letter_code
_entity_poly.pdbx_strand_id
1 'polypeptide(L)'
;VQIGIASPQQIRDWSYGEITKPETINYRTLKPERDGLFDEKIFGPEKDWECTCGKYRGQRFAGKVCERCGVEVTKATVRRYRMGHVELATPCAHIWYVKDIPSKVGSLLNLSTSQLEHVLYFAKFIVTDPMGAKLDGRPLKRGELLSDEEYRQLRYGRQETYSVQQGEDAVVPDGDEVEVGQQLAKGVKAKIAGIAQYRFPRRIVVDYNEARDGRMILPVSDWIEEEAYQGGQAIAEITEDVELLSEEEGVVELLPIGSDGGVAVIRDPDDENILVSYLLPTGMTLSVGDGEFVEKGDVLARAEAGTTLTLPQEARAEVRASKAKKGSVTFTLAVSWARSETFEVNPTMHVLVGDGAEVVAGEKIVGAIDAAQEITAAADGVVHLHEPASIIVSRARVYPYDDEPLVVNGDRVMPGEELADDGKIKADISGRVEIDLVRRQVRLIESYDVEAKMGAEAIQELLGSLDLEKLEAELIEEMNSPSRHKRAKARKRLEIVRSFLNSGNDPAWMILEAVPVMPPSLRPMVQVDGGRFATSDLNDLYRRLINRNNRLKKLMQQGAPEMIVRNEKRMLQEAVDGLIDDGRRGS
;
A
#
# COMPACT_ATOMS: atom_id res chain seq x y z
N VAL A 1 47.98 21.25 -16.42
CA VAL A 1 46.98 20.18 -16.21
C VAL A 1 46.06 20.66 -15.09
N GLN A 2 44.77 20.72 -15.35
CA GLN A 2 43.77 21.06 -14.35
C GLN A 2 43.02 19.76 -14.01
N ILE A 3 42.86 19.48 -12.72
CA ILE A 3 42.04 18.37 -12.22
C ILE A 3 40.72 18.95 -11.75
N GLY A 4 39.64 18.44 -12.26
CA GLY A 4 38.27 18.85 -11.90
C GLY A 4 37.38 17.66 -11.68
N ILE A 5 36.15 17.91 -11.23
CA ILE A 5 35.07 16.89 -11.13
C ILE A 5 34.36 16.85 -12.47
N ALA A 6 34.25 15.67 -13.06
CA ALA A 6 33.51 15.50 -14.31
C ALA A 6 32.00 15.50 -14.06
N SER A 7 31.29 16.31 -14.84
CA SER A 7 29.82 16.22 -14.86
C SER A 7 29.34 14.92 -15.52
N PRO A 8 28.12 14.44 -15.22
CA PRO A 8 27.53 13.30 -15.92
C PRO A 8 27.53 13.49 -17.45
N GLN A 9 27.28 14.72 -17.91
CA GLN A 9 27.30 15.05 -19.33
C GLN A 9 28.71 14.92 -19.93
N GLN A 10 29.74 15.38 -19.24
CA GLN A 10 31.14 15.22 -19.70
C GLN A 10 31.52 13.75 -19.82
N ILE A 11 31.05 12.89 -18.90
CA ILE A 11 31.32 11.44 -18.98
C ILE A 11 30.68 10.85 -20.24
N ARG A 12 29.44 11.28 -20.56
CA ARG A 12 28.75 10.85 -21.79
C ARG A 12 29.46 11.39 -23.05
N ASP A 13 29.93 12.61 -23.02
CA ASP A 13 30.65 13.26 -24.13
C ASP A 13 32.01 12.57 -24.44
N TRP A 14 32.70 12.06 -23.42
CA TRP A 14 33.93 11.28 -23.61
C TRP A 14 33.66 9.88 -24.13
N SER A 15 32.46 9.38 -23.96
CA SER A 15 32.10 8.02 -24.29
C SER A 15 31.72 7.85 -25.75
N TYR A 16 32.14 6.75 -26.34
CA TYR A 16 31.74 6.31 -27.69
C TYR A 16 30.50 5.42 -27.69
N GLY A 17 29.97 5.07 -26.50
CA GLY A 17 28.71 4.31 -26.36
C GLY A 17 28.49 3.73 -24.96
N GLU A 18 27.24 3.36 -24.69
CA GLU A 18 26.81 2.71 -23.44
C GLU A 18 27.12 1.20 -23.49
N ILE A 19 27.66 0.68 -22.39
CA ILE A 19 27.91 -0.74 -22.19
C ILE A 19 26.75 -1.31 -21.36
N THR A 20 25.97 -2.18 -21.97
CA THR A 20 24.78 -2.76 -21.36
C THR A 20 24.98 -4.21 -20.93
N LYS A 21 26.00 -4.89 -21.45
CA LYS A 21 26.25 -6.30 -21.18
C LYS A 21 27.54 -6.53 -20.40
N PRO A 22 27.54 -7.44 -19.43
CA PRO A 22 28.73 -7.78 -18.64
C PRO A 22 29.73 -8.66 -19.37
N GLU A 23 29.34 -9.22 -20.52
CA GLU A 23 30.17 -10.12 -21.31
C GLU A 23 31.37 -9.39 -21.89
N THR A 24 32.49 -10.12 -21.99
CA THR A 24 33.74 -9.63 -22.52
C THR A 24 33.95 -10.12 -23.95
N ILE A 25 34.17 -11.41 -24.09
CA ILE A 25 34.39 -12.08 -25.38
C ILE A 25 33.51 -13.33 -25.48
N ASN A 26 33.17 -13.73 -26.70
CA ASN A 26 32.57 -15.00 -26.96
C ASN A 26 33.66 -16.09 -26.99
N TYR A 27 33.64 -17.01 -26.02
CA TYR A 27 34.67 -18.05 -25.86
C TYR A 27 34.76 -19.03 -27.02
N ARG A 28 33.70 -19.15 -27.84
CA ARG A 28 33.70 -20.04 -29.04
C ARG A 28 34.36 -19.35 -30.23
N THR A 29 34.07 -18.07 -30.44
CA THR A 29 34.54 -17.31 -31.61
C THR A 29 35.76 -16.46 -31.29
N LEU A 30 36.12 -16.30 -30.01
CA LEU A 30 37.16 -15.43 -29.48
C LEU A 30 37.01 -13.94 -29.88
N LYS A 31 35.78 -13.55 -30.28
CA LYS A 31 35.49 -12.16 -30.67
C LYS A 31 34.80 -11.41 -29.52
N PRO A 32 35.00 -10.09 -29.45
CA PRO A 32 34.29 -9.25 -28.51
C PRO A 32 32.77 -9.39 -28.64
N GLU A 33 32.08 -9.49 -27.50
CA GLU A 33 30.61 -9.48 -27.48
C GLU A 33 30.10 -8.07 -27.75
N ARG A 34 29.00 -8.01 -28.48
CA ARG A 34 28.33 -6.75 -28.82
C ARG A 34 27.70 -6.13 -27.58
N ASP A 35 27.83 -4.81 -27.43
CA ASP A 35 27.39 -4.01 -26.29
C ASP A 35 28.07 -4.42 -24.97
N GLY A 36 29.15 -5.20 -25.04
CA GLY A 36 29.95 -5.67 -23.91
C GLY A 36 31.21 -4.83 -23.67
N LEU A 37 31.99 -5.27 -22.68
CA LEU A 37 33.19 -4.55 -22.19
C LEU A 37 34.32 -4.41 -23.21
N PHE A 38 34.31 -5.16 -24.32
CA PHE A 38 35.32 -5.10 -25.37
C PHE A 38 34.73 -4.76 -26.75
N ASP A 39 33.46 -4.33 -26.82
CA ASP A 39 32.76 -4.10 -28.09
C ASP A 39 33.55 -3.21 -29.04
N GLU A 40 33.74 -3.70 -30.26
CA GLU A 40 34.44 -2.96 -31.32
C GLU A 40 33.65 -1.75 -31.83
N LYS A 41 32.32 -1.74 -31.69
CA LYS A 41 31.48 -0.59 -32.04
C LYS A 41 31.76 0.61 -31.12
N ILE A 42 32.01 0.36 -29.86
CA ILE A 42 32.29 1.39 -28.84
C ILE A 42 33.77 1.75 -28.84
N PHE A 43 34.63 0.76 -28.72
CA PHE A 43 36.07 0.97 -28.49
C PHE A 43 36.93 0.96 -29.75
N GLY A 44 36.36 0.58 -30.90
CA GLY A 44 37.09 0.45 -32.16
C GLY A 44 37.50 -0.97 -32.48
N PRO A 45 37.98 -1.21 -33.72
CA PRO A 45 38.30 -2.53 -34.25
C PRO A 45 39.51 -3.15 -33.54
N GLU A 46 39.57 -4.50 -33.51
CA GLU A 46 40.75 -5.26 -33.04
C GLU A 46 41.87 -5.28 -34.04
N LYS A 47 41.54 -5.22 -35.34
CA LYS A 47 42.52 -5.23 -36.45
C LYS A 47 42.49 -3.90 -37.18
N ASP A 48 43.67 -3.42 -37.54
CA ASP A 48 43.81 -2.20 -38.31
C ASP A 48 43.01 -2.25 -39.61
N TRP A 49 42.18 -1.22 -39.81
CA TRP A 49 41.42 -0.99 -41.04
C TRP A 49 40.44 -2.12 -41.43
N GLU A 50 39.94 -2.84 -40.43
CA GLU A 50 38.96 -3.94 -40.67
C GLU A 50 37.77 -3.80 -39.71
N CYS A 51 36.57 -3.93 -40.23
CA CYS A 51 35.37 -4.02 -39.35
C CYS A 51 35.12 -5.46 -38.92
N THR A 52 34.46 -5.68 -37.79
CA THR A 52 34.20 -7.01 -37.19
C THR A 52 33.55 -8.01 -38.12
N CYS A 53 32.61 -7.56 -38.97
CA CYS A 53 31.94 -8.45 -39.93
C CYS A 53 32.74 -8.72 -41.21
N GLY A 54 33.89 -8.08 -41.39
CA GLY A 54 34.77 -8.26 -42.56
C GLY A 54 34.27 -7.62 -43.85
N LYS A 55 33.14 -6.87 -43.84
CA LYS A 55 32.59 -6.21 -45.05
C LYS A 55 33.54 -5.18 -45.61
N TYR A 56 34.18 -4.40 -44.72
CA TYR A 56 35.16 -3.37 -45.10
C TYR A 56 36.55 -3.76 -44.56
N ARG A 57 37.51 -3.89 -45.48
CA ARG A 57 38.91 -4.17 -45.19
C ARG A 57 39.81 -3.27 -45.99
N GLY A 58 40.81 -2.72 -45.32
CA GLY A 58 41.83 -1.89 -45.90
C GLY A 58 41.65 -0.39 -45.68
N GLN A 59 42.76 0.34 -45.75
CA GLN A 59 42.90 1.77 -45.44
C GLN A 59 42.00 2.66 -46.34
N ARG A 60 41.61 2.20 -47.51
CA ARG A 60 40.68 2.92 -48.42
C ARG A 60 39.30 3.22 -47.82
N PHE A 61 38.92 2.49 -46.78
CA PHE A 61 37.66 2.67 -46.09
C PHE A 61 37.83 3.41 -44.73
N ALA A 62 38.97 4.05 -44.49
CA ALA A 62 39.26 4.76 -43.28
C ALA A 62 38.15 5.77 -42.91
N GLY A 63 37.71 5.75 -41.65
CA GLY A 63 36.65 6.60 -41.12
C GLY A 63 35.20 6.19 -41.48
N LYS A 64 35.05 5.14 -42.31
CA LYS A 64 33.72 4.63 -42.64
C LYS A 64 33.15 3.78 -41.50
N VAL A 65 31.94 4.11 -41.05
CA VAL A 65 31.16 3.27 -40.13
C VAL A 65 30.43 2.19 -40.93
N CYS A 66 30.61 0.94 -40.55
CA CYS A 66 30.00 -0.20 -41.24
C CYS A 66 28.51 -0.28 -40.96
N GLU A 67 27.66 -0.26 -41.98
CA GLU A 67 26.20 -0.30 -41.84
C GLU A 67 25.69 -1.64 -41.25
N ARG A 68 26.51 -2.73 -41.40
CA ARG A 68 26.14 -4.07 -40.90
C ARG A 68 26.48 -4.26 -39.42
N CYS A 69 27.69 -3.87 -38.98
CA CYS A 69 28.15 -4.13 -37.62
C CYS A 69 28.35 -2.85 -36.77
N GLY A 70 28.23 -1.67 -37.36
CA GLY A 70 28.38 -0.38 -36.64
C GLY A 70 29.82 -0.02 -36.29
N VAL A 71 30.81 -0.81 -36.65
CA VAL A 71 32.24 -0.58 -36.35
C VAL A 71 32.82 0.41 -37.32
N GLU A 72 33.53 1.41 -36.82
CA GLU A 72 34.30 2.34 -37.63
C GLU A 72 35.61 1.70 -38.11
N VAL A 73 35.91 1.84 -39.38
CA VAL A 73 37.13 1.34 -39.99
C VAL A 73 38.27 2.30 -39.68
N THR A 74 39.06 2.00 -38.65
CA THR A 74 40.18 2.80 -38.18
C THR A 74 41.33 1.92 -37.68
N LYS A 75 42.40 2.52 -37.17
CA LYS A 75 43.50 1.78 -36.53
C LYS A 75 43.06 1.18 -35.20
N ALA A 76 43.51 -0.04 -34.89
CA ALA A 76 43.28 -0.70 -33.60
C ALA A 76 43.81 0.10 -32.39
N THR A 77 44.79 1.00 -32.62
CA THR A 77 45.31 1.88 -31.57
C THR A 77 44.27 2.76 -30.87
N VAL A 78 43.11 3.01 -31.51
CA VAL A 78 42.01 3.75 -30.89
C VAL A 78 41.48 3.07 -29.62
N ARG A 79 41.59 1.73 -29.53
CA ARG A 79 41.22 0.96 -28.32
C ARG A 79 42.05 1.32 -27.07
N ARG A 80 43.09 2.12 -27.23
CA ARG A 80 43.91 2.61 -26.13
C ARG A 80 43.37 3.89 -25.47
N TYR A 81 42.52 4.67 -26.16
CA TYR A 81 42.04 5.95 -25.68
C TYR A 81 40.52 6.14 -25.77
N ARG A 82 39.78 5.33 -26.56
CA ARG A 82 38.33 5.41 -26.58
C ARG A 82 37.75 4.89 -25.28
N MET A 83 36.86 5.67 -24.68
CA MET A 83 36.14 5.34 -23.48
C MET A 83 34.71 4.93 -23.81
N GLY A 84 34.11 4.12 -22.96
CA GLY A 84 32.67 3.85 -22.89
C GLY A 84 32.11 4.37 -21.57
N HIS A 85 30.84 4.13 -21.34
CA HIS A 85 30.19 4.40 -20.05
C HIS A 85 29.14 3.37 -19.72
N VAL A 86 28.74 3.32 -18.46
CA VAL A 86 27.58 2.56 -17.95
C VAL A 86 26.61 3.55 -17.34
N GLU A 87 25.37 3.64 -17.86
CA GLU A 87 24.31 4.42 -17.25
C GLU A 87 23.77 3.69 -16.02
N LEU A 88 23.84 4.37 -14.86
CA LEU A 88 23.38 3.81 -13.60
C LEU A 88 21.85 3.87 -13.48
N ALA A 89 21.25 2.81 -12.96
CA ALA A 89 19.81 2.74 -12.70
C ALA A 89 19.36 3.68 -11.58
N THR A 90 20.29 4.06 -10.70
CA THR A 90 20.13 5.03 -9.62
C THR A 90 21.48 5.73 -9.40
N PRO A 91 21.49 7.02 -9.04
CA PRO A 91 22.72 7.71 -8.71
C PRO A 91 23.51 6.99 -7.60
N CYS A 92 24.84 7.00 -7.71
CA CYS A 92 25.75 6.42 -6.72
C CYS A 92 26.80 7.46 -6.30
N ALA A 93 27.11 7.51 -5.01
CA ALA A 93 28.11 8.43 -4.49
C ALA A 93 29.53 7.99 -4.86
N HIS A 94 30.38 8.96 -5.23
CA HIS A 94 31.79 8.71 -5.43
C HIS A 94 32.50 8.62 -4.06
N ILE A 95 33.03 7.45 -3.74
CA ILE A 95 33.55 7.10 -2.40
C ILE A 95 34.67 8.05 -1.91
N TRP A 96 35.50 8.60 -2.80
CA TRP A 96 36.55 9.53 -2.40
C TRP A 96 36.00 10.79 -1.76
N TYR A 97 34.91 11.36 -2.28
CA TYR A 97 34.32 12.58 -1.72
C TYR A 97 33.52 12.34 -0.44
N VAL A 98 33.18 11.09 -0.16
CA VAL A 98 32.46 10.66 1.04
C VAL A 98 33.40 10.26 2.17
N LYS A 99 34.39 9.39 1.89
CA LYS A 99 35.25 8.75 2.92
C LYS A 99 36.60 9.39 3.13
N ASP A 100 37.05 10.28 2.25
CA ASP A 100 38.30 11.01 2.48
C ASP A 100 38.21 11.96 3.68
N ILE A 101 39.31 12.19 4.34
CA ILE A 101 39.36 13.06 5.52
C ILE A 101 40.06 14.39 5.13
N PRO A 102 39.34 15.52 5.15
CA PRO A 102 37.93 15.71 5.45
C PRO A 102 36.99 15.28 4.30
N SER A 103 35.84 14.67 4.62
CA SER A 103 34.81 14.40 3.64
C SER A 103 34.31 15.69 2.98
N LYS A 104 34.33 15.75 1.64
CA LYS A 104 33.86 16.92 0.90
C LYS A 104 32.33 17.05 1.01
N VAL A 105 31.60 15.95 0.74
CA VAL A 105 30.15 15.89 0.89
C VAL A 105 29.73 16.19 2.33
N GLY A 106 30.39 15.56 3.31
CA GLY A 106 30.06 15.77 4.73
C GLY A 106 30.34 17.22 5.17
N SER A 107 31.38 17.86 4.65
CA SER A 107 31.69 19.26 4.96
C SER A 107 30.65 20.22 4.39
N LEU A 108 30.18 20.01 3.16
CA LEU A 108 29.13 20.82 2.54
C LEU A 108 27.79 20.66 3.27
N LEU A 109 27.34 19.43 3.50
CA LEU A 109 26.05 19.13 4.14
C LEU A 109 26.09 19.19 5.68
N ASN A 110 27.24 19.46 6.27
CA ASN A 110 27.48 19.47 7.73
C ASN A 110 27.18 18.10 8.40
N LEU A 111 27.44 17.01 7.68
CA LEU A 111 27.24 15.63 8.13
C LEU A 111 28.57 14.95 8.46
N SER A 112 28.56 14.06 9.45
CA SER A 112 29.71 13.17 9.70
C SER A 112 29.77 12.05 8.66
N THR A 113 30.94 11.44 8.48
CA THR A 113 31.11 10.30 7.57
C THR A 113 30.19 9.14 7.93
N SER A 114 30.02 8.84 9.23
CA SER A 114 29.10 7.80 9.69
C SER A 114 27.63 8.11 9.34
N GLN A 115 27.22 9.37 9.45
CA GLN A 115 25.87 9.78 9.04
C GLN A 115 25.66 9.61 7.54
N LEU A 116 26.65 10.01 6.73
CA LEU A 116 26.61 9.79 5.27
C LEU A 116 26.53 8.31 4.93
N GLU A 117 27.31 7.47 5.60
CA GLU A 117 27.27 6.01 5.40
C GLU A 117 25.88 5.42 5.71
N HIS A 118 25.23 5.85 6.80
CA HIS A 118 23.88 5.39 7.11
C HIS A 118 22.87 5.72 6.01
N VAL A 119 23.00 6.88 5.36
CA VAL A 119 22.12 7.27 4.26
C VAL A 119 22.48 6.51 2.98
N LEU A 120 23.76 6.53 2.58
CA LEU A 120 24.23 5.95 1.32
C LEU A 120 24.03 4.43 1.23
N TYR A 121 24.15 3.73 2.36
CA TYR A 121 23.93 2.28 2.45
C TYR A 121 22.54 1.89 2.94
N PHE A 122 21.57 2.81 2.83
CA PHE A 122 20.14 2.56 3.07
C PHE A 122 19.79 2.08 4.49
N ALA A 123 20.53 2.57 5.52
CA ALA A 123 20.25 2.30 6.91
C ALA A 123 19.34 3.36 7.57
N LYS A 124 19.38 4.62 7.09
CA LYS A 124 18.55 5.72 7.58
C LYS A 124 18.07 6.62 6.45
N PHE A 125 16.94 7.26 6.67
CA PHE A 125 16.45 8.34 5.82
C PHE A 125 17.19 9.64 6.16
N ILE A 126 17.28 10.53 5.18
CA ILE A 126 17.67 11.92 5.38
C ILE A 126 16.56 12.84 4.87
N VAL A 127 16.21 13.84 5.66
CA VAL A 127 15.16 14.80 5.33
C VAL A 127 15.63 15.73 4.22
N THR A 128 14.93 15.70 3.10
CA THR A 128 15.17 16.63 1.98
C THR A 128 14.26 17.86 2.09
N ASP A 129 13.03 17.70 2.53
CA ASP A 129 12.11 18.77 2.91
C ASP A 129 11.32 18.40 4.18
N PRO A 130 11.42 19.19 5.26
CA PRO A 130 10.68 18.93 6.49
C PRO A 130 9.18 19.25 6.41
N MET A 131 8.69 20.05 5.44
CA MET A 131 7.28 20.43 5.25
C MET A 131 6.57 20.83 6.57
N GLY A 132 7.28 21.49 7.48
CA GLY A 132 6.75 21.88 8.79
C GLY A 132 6.59 20.75 9.81
N ALA A 133 7.07 19.54 9.51
CA ALA A 133 6.99 18.39 10.39
C ALA A 133 7.70 18.60 11.73
N LYS A 134 7.15 17.97 12.78
CA LYS A 134 7.72 17.96 14.13
C LYS A 134 7.94 16.52 14.57
N LEU A 135 9.10 16.23 15.14
CA LEU A 135 9.42 14.97 15.78
C LEU A 135 9.50 15.21 17.29
N ASP A 136 8.65 14.54 18.06
CA ASP A 136 8.52 14.72 19.52
C ASP A 136 8.35 16.20 19.95
N GLY A 137 7.54 16.97 19.20
CA GLY A 137 7.29 18.39 19.43
C GLY A 137 8.39 19.34 18.96
N ARG A 138 9.53 18.84 18.52
CA ARG A 138 10.66 19.61 17.97
C ARG A 138 10.54 19.74 16.45
N PRO A 139 10.68 20.95 15.88
CA PRO A 139 10.66 21.12 14.43
C PRO A 139 11.81 20.33 13.77
N LEU A 140 11.45 19.57 12.75
CA LEU A 140 12.40 18.79 11.94
C LEU A 140 13.23 19.73 11.06
N LYS A 141 14.46 19.36 10.80
CA LYS A 141 15.37 20.16 9.96
C LYS A 141 15.78 19.40 8.71
N ARG A 142 15.98 20.14 7.62
CA ARG A 142 16.59 19.61 6.42
C ARG A 142 17.99 19.05 6.72
N GLY A 143 18.30 17.88 6.15
CA GLY A 143 19.55 17.16 6.43
C GLY A 143 19.54 16.35 7.73
N GLU A 144 18.46 16.31 8.46
CA GLU A 144 18.32 15.48 9.65
C GLU A 144 18.10 14.01 9.27
N LEU A 145 18.66 13.09 10.05
CA LEU A 145 18.54 11.66 9.81
C LEU A 145 17.39 11.08 10.63
N LEU A 146 16.59 10.25 9.96
CA LEU A 146 15.48 9.53 10.56
C LEU A 146 15.71 8.01 10.43
N SER A 147 15.39 7.26 11.47
CA SER A 147 15.23 5.81 11.38
C SER A 147 14.00 5.47 10.54
N ASP A 148 13.89 4.21 10.12
CA ASP A 148 12.71 3.72 9.38
C ASP A 148 11.42 3.88 10.22
N GLU A 149 11.52 3.67 11.53
CA GLU A 149 10.43 3.84 12.47
C GLU A 149 10.01 5.30 12.63
N GLU A 150 10.96 6.22 12.87
CA GLU A 150 10.67 7.66 12.96
C GLU A 150 10.06 8.21 11.67
N TYR A 151 10.55 7.79 10.51
CA TYR A 151 9.98 8.17 9.22
C TYR A 151 8.55 7.67 9.04
N ARG A 152 8.28 6.40 9.41
CA ARG A 152 6.92 5.86 9.37
C ARG A 152 5.98 6.57 10.33
N GLN A 153 6.43 6.85 11.54
CA GLN A 153 5.64 7.59 12.52
C GLN A 153 5.29 9.00 12.04
N LEU A 154 6.23 9.68 11.40
CA LEU A 154 5.98 11.01 10.82
C LEU A 154 4.98 10.94 9.66
N ARG A 155 5.13 9.97 8.76
CA ARG A 155 4.33 9.90 7.53
C ARG A 155 2.96 9.29 7.72
N TYR A 156 2.84 8.29 8.59
CA TYR A 156 1.60 7.51 8.79
C TYR A 156 0.99 7.67 10.18
N GLY A 157 1.61 8.45 11.04
CA GLY A 157 1.23 8.59 12.44
C GLY A 157 1.79 7.49 13.34
N ARG A 158 1.72 7.73 14.64
CA ARG A 158 2.15 6.75 15.64
C ARG A 158 1.11 5.65 15.76
N GLN A 159 1.49 4.45 15.38
CA GLN A 159 0.64 3.27 15.38
C GLN A 159 1.35 2.10 16.08
N GLU A 160 0.58 1.32 16.82
CA GLU A 160 1.03 0.06 17.42
C GLU A 160 0.11 -1.06 16.97
N THR A 161 0.68 -2.17 16.53
CA THR A 161 -0.08 -3.34 16.09
C THR A 161 -0.02 -4.43 17.14
N TYR A 162 -1.16 -4.96 17.51
CA TYR A 162 -1.33 -6.02 18.49
C TYR A 162 -1.95 -7.24 17.83
N SER A 163 -1.27 -8.39 17.88
CA SER A 163 -1.81 -9.65 17.36
C SER A 163 -2.84 -10.23 18.33
N VAL A 164 -3.96 -10.71 17.80
CA VAL A 164 -5.02 -11.39 18.55
C VAL A 164 -4.96 -12.89 18.20
N GLN A 165 -5.07 -13.76 19.20
CA GLN A 165 -5.02 -15.21 19.00
C GLN A 165 -6.28 -15.66 18.25
N GLN A 166 -6.16 -16.74 17.47
CA GLN A 166 -7.30 -17.31 16.76
C GLN A 166 -8.34 -17.86 17.73
N GLY A 167 -9.61 -17.55 17.51
CA GLY A 167 -10.72 -17.93 18.40
C GLY A 167 -10.91 -17.02 19.62
N GLU A 168 -10.13 -15.91 19.71
CA GLU A 168 -10.34 -14.88 20.72
C GLU A 168 -10.87 -13.61 20.07
N ASP A 169 -11.86 -12.99 20.70
CA ASP A 169 -12.45 -11.74 20.25
C ASP A 169 -11.78 -10.54 20.93
N ALA A 170 -11.94 -9.36 20.31
CA ALA A 170 -11.51 -8.11 20.90
C ALA A 170 -12.47 -7.72 22.05
N VAL A 171 -11.91 -7.08 23.07
CA VAL A 171 -12.67 -6.57 24.23
C VAL A 171 -13.15 -5.14 23.96
N VAL A 172 -12.44 -4.42 23.10
CA VAL A 172 -12.73 -3.03 22.72
C VAL A 172 -13.35 -3.04 21.34
N PRO A 173 -14.49 -2.39 21.10
CA PRO A 173 -15.10 -2.28 19.77
C PRO A 173 -14.16 -1.64 18.74
N ASP A 174 -14.35 -1.98 17.47
CA ASP A 174 -13.64 -1.33 16.39
C ASP A 174 -13.97 0.17 16.35
N GLY A 175 -12.94 0.99 16.20
CA GLY A 175 -13.06 2.44 16.16
C GLY A 175 -13.21 3.16 17.51
N ASP A 176 -13.14 2.47 18.64
CA ASP A 176 -13.20 3.08 19.97
C ASP A 176 -11.86 3.69 20.40
N GLU A 177 -11.96 4.72 21.26
CA GLU A 177 -10.79 5.27 21.95
C GLU A 177 -10.29 4.32 23.04
N VAL A 178 -8.99 4.14 23.09
CA VAL A 178 -8.32 3.32 24.09
C VAL A 178 -7.24 4.10 24.84
N GLU A 179 -7.10 3.81 26.13
CA GLU A 179 -6.06 4.38 26.98
C GLU A 179 -4.85 3.45 27.10
N VAL A 180 -3.71 4.00 27.52
CA VAL A 180 -2.52 3.20 27.82
C VAL A 180 -2.81 2.21 28.96
N GLY A 181 -2.55 0.93 28.70
CA GLY A 181 -2.78 -0.17 29.65
C GLY A 181 -4.17 -0.80 29.56
N GLN A 182 -5.10 -0.23 28.77
CA GLN A 182 -6.42 -0.82 28.53
C GLN A 182 -6.30 -2.18 27.82
N GLN A 183 -7.15 -3.11 28.20
CA GLN A 183 -7.17 -4.45 27.59
C GLN A 183 -7.87 -4.38 26.24
N LEU A 184 -7.17 -4.81 25.18
CA LEU A 184 -7.66 -4.85 23.80
C LEU A 184 -8.24 -6.22 23.46
N ALA A 185 -7.57 -7.28 23.90
CA ALA A 185 -7.98 -8.67 23.79
C ALA A 185 -7.40 -9.44 24.99
N LYS A 186 -7.71 -10.73 25.14
CA LYS A 186 -7.21 -11.53 26.26
C LYS A 186 -5.69 -11.53 26.29
N GLY A 187 -5.12 -11.03 27.39
CA GLY A 187 -3.67 -10.92 27.57
C GLY A 187 -2.98 -9.80 26.77
N VAL A 188 -3.71 -9.03 25.97
CA VAL A 188 -3.19 -7.96 25.11
C VAL A 188 -3.64 -6.60 25.66
N LYS A 189 -2.68 -5.71 25.96
CA LYS A 189 -2.92 -4.37 26.49
C LYS A 189 -2.34 -3.30 25.59
N ALA A 190 -3.04 -2.18 25.46
CA ALA A 190 -2.58 -1.03 24.70
C ALA A 190 -1.32 -0.41 25.33
N LYS A 191 -0.27 -0.18 24.52
CA LYS A 191 0.96 0.54 24.91
C LYS A 191 0.86 2.04 24.63
N ILE A 192 -0.02 2.44 23.73
CA ILE A 192 -0.30 3.83 23.38
C ILE A 192 -1.79 4.09 23.52
N ALA A 193 -2.15 5.36 23.79
CA ALA A 193 -3.53 5.82 23.71
C ALA A 193 -3.86 6.20 22.26
N GLY A 194 -5.08 5.96 21.82
CA GLY A 194 -5.53 6.28 20.46
C GLY A 194 -6.80 5.53 20.07
N ILE A 195 -7.06 5.42 18.78
CA ILE A 195 -8.23 4.73 18.23
C ILE A 195 -7.84 3.29 17.88
N ALA A 196 -8.58 2.31 18.38
CA ALA A 196 -8.42 0.90 18.02
C ALA A 196 -9.13 0.61 16.70
N GLN A 197 -8.45 -0.08 15.78
CA GLN A 197 -9.01 -0.49 14.50
C GLN A 197 -8.71 -1.96 14.26
N TYR A 198 -9.73 -2.70 13.86
CA TYR A 198 -9.60 -4.11 13.52
C TYR A 198 -8.90 -4.29 12.18
N ARG A 199 -8.07 -5.32 12.08
CA ARG A 199 -7.46 -5.75 10.84
C ARG A 199 -7.72 -7.23 10.63
N PHE A 200 -8.20 -7.56 9.43
CA PHE A 200 -8.51 -8.91 9.02
C PHE A 200 -9.44 -9.62 10.02
N PRO A 201 -10.69 -9.13 10.21
CA PRO A 201 -11.69 -9.84 10.99
C PRO A 201 -11.90 -11.22 10.36
N ARG A 202 -12.04 -12.25 11.19
CA ARG A 202 -12.24 -13.64 10.73
C ARG A 202 -13.69 -14.03 10.69
N ARG A 203 -14.56 -13.26 11.36
CA ARG A 203 -16.00 -13.51 11.42
C ARG A 203 -16.77 -12.20 11.31
N ILE A 204 -17.83 -12.22 10.53
CA ILE A 204 -18.77 -11.12 10.37
C ILE A 204 -20.13 -11.60 10.80
N VAL A 205 -20.83 -10.83 11.62
CA VAL A 205 -22.23 -11.04 11.95
C VAL A 205 -23.02 -9.88 11.36
N VAL A 206 -24.09 -10.19 10.64
CA VAL A 206 -24.98 -9.18 10.10
C VAL A 206 -26.34 -9.36 10.77
N ASP A 207 -26.77 -8.33 11.46
CA ASP A 207 -28.06 -8.26 12.10
C ASP A 207 -29.05 -7.54 11.19
N TYR A 208 -29.97 -8.32 10.60
CA TYR A 208 -31.00 -7.82 9.69
C TYR A 208 -32.25 -7.46 10.45
N ASN A 209 -32.90 -6.36 10.06
CA ASN A 209 -34.26 -6.00 10.45
C ASN A 209 -35.19 -6.34 9.27
N GLU A 210 -35.70 -7.53 9.26
CA GLU A 210 -36.60 -7.95 8.21
C GLU A 210 -38.06 -7.51 8.50
N ALA A 211 -38.75 -7.08 7.46
CA ALA A 211 -40.17 -6.76 7.51
C ALA A 211 -40.90 -7.32 6.30
N ARG A 212 -41.98 -8.01 6.54
CA ARG A 212 -42.85 -8.61 5.48
C ARG A 212 -44.29 -8.47 5.81
N ASP A 213 -45.12 -8.33 4.79
CA ASP A 213 -46.54 -8.48 4.96
C ASP A 213 -46.90 -9.98 5.06
N GLY A 214 -47.42 -10.40 6.19
CA GLY A 214 -47.89 -11.76 6.42
C GLY A 214 -49.41 -11.83 6.34
N ARG A 215 -49.96 -12.57 5.37
CA ARG A 215 -51.41 -12.78 5.23
C ARG A 215 -51.83 -13.95 6.09
N MET A 216 -52.99 -13.85 6.70
CA MET A 216 -53.66 -14.95 7.40
C MET A 216 -55.14 -15.01 7.06
N ILE A 217 -55.71 -16.22 7.05
CA ILE A 217 -57.12 -16.48 6.84
C ILE A 217 -57.61 -17.37 7.99
N LEU A 218 -58.49 -16.86 8.81
CA LEU A 218 -59.00 -17.57 9.98
C LEU A 218 -60.54 -17.47 10.05
N PRO A 219 -61.23 -18.38 10.77
CA PRO A 219 -62.63 -18.16 11.19
C PRO A 219 -62.74 -16.86 12.01
N VAL A 220 -63.80 -16.10 11.79
CA VAL A 220 -64.00 -14.82 12.51
C VAL A 220 -64.11 -15.04 14.02
N SER A 221 -64.65 -16.20 14.44
CA SER A 221 -64.80 -16.56 15.87
C SER A 221 -63.48 -16.82 16.58
N ASP A 222 -62.46 -17.20 15.83
CA ASP A 222 -61.18 -17.66 16.36
C ASP A 222 -60.15 -16.54 16.47
N TRP A 223 -60.35 -15.43 15.71
CA TRP A 223 -59.42 -14.32 15.65
C TRP A 223 -59.57 -13.40 16.87
N ILE A 224 -58.47 -13.11 17.54
CA ILE A 224 -58.35 -12.12 18.61
C ILE A 224 -57.99 -10.78 17.98
N GLU A 225 -58.95 -9.87 17.86
CA GLU A 225 -58.79 -8.61 17.15
C GLU A 225 -58.02 -7.59 17.99
N GLU A 226 -56.81 -7.21 17.52
CA GLU A 226 -55.96 -6.17 18.08
C GLU A 226 -55.42 -5.30 16.94
N GLU A 227 -54.97 -4.05 17.26
CA GLU A 227 -54.32 -3.17 16.28
C GLU A 227 -52.88 -3.60 16.01
N ALA A 228 -52.19 -4.18 17.01
CA ALA A 228 -50.81 -4.68 16.93
C ALA A 228 -50.59 -5.82 17.91
N TYR A 229 -49.69 -6.74 17.55
CA TYR A 229 -49.31 -7.88 18.37
C TYR A 229 -47.83 -7.81 18.70
N GLN A 230 -47.48 -8.16 19.95
CA GLN A 230 -46.10 -8.33 20.40
C GLN A 230 -45.72 -9.80 20.41
N GLY A 231 -44.44 -10.10 20.38
CA GLY A 231 -43.91 -11.45 20.43
C GLY A 231 -44.49 -12.27 21.59
N GLY A 232 -44.97 -13.49 21.30
CA GLY A 232 -45.64 -14.39 22.24
C GLY A 232 -47.11 -14.07 22.49
N GLN A 233 -47.66 -12.98 21.96
CA GLN A 233 -49.08 -12.63 22.12
C GLN A 233 -49.96 -13.55 21.24
N ALA A 234 -51.11 -13.98 21.77
CA ALA A 234 -52.09 -14.78 21.04
C ALA A 234 -52.73 -13.95 19.91
N ILE A 235 -52.76 -14.53 18.70
CA ILE A 235 -53.42 -13.99 17.51
C ILE A 235 -54.81 -14.65 17.33
N ALA A 236 -54.93 -15.95 17.65
CA ALA A 236 -56.17 -16.69 17.51
C ALA A 236 -56.23 -17.87 18.49
N GLU A 237 -57.47 -18.26 18.85
CA GLU A 237 -57.78 -19.52 19.54
C GLU A 237 -58.59 -20.39 18.58
N ILE A 238 -58.00 -21.51 18.10
CA ILE A 238 -58.56 -22.34 17.07
C ILE A 238 -59.63 -23.28 17.64
N THR A 239 -60.84 -23.11 17.18
CA THR A 239 -62.00 -23.94 17.63
C THR A 239 -62.22 -25.15 16.78
N GLU A 240 -61.92 -25.11 15.49
CA GLU A 240 -61.98 -26.21 14.51
C GLU A 240 -60.66 -26.26 13.72
N ASP A 241 -60.31 -27.43 13.16
CA ASP A 241 -59.09 -27.57 12.38
C ASP A 241 -59.04 -26.56 11.23
N VAL A 242 -57.94 -25.83 11.12
CA VAL A 242 -57.74 -24.78 10.13
C VAL A 242 -56.56 -25.15 9.24
N GLU A 243 -56.74 -24.98 7.93
CA GLU A 243 -55.70 -25.12 6.92
C GLU A 243 -55.39 -23.76 6.27
N LEU A 244 -54.12 -23.41 6.23
CA LEU A 244 -53.63 -22.24 5.48
C LEU A 244 -53.31 -22.70 4.05
N LEU A 245 -54.10 -22.22 3.08
CA LEU A 245 -53.97 -22.59 1.68
C LEU A 245 -53.23 -21.52 0.88
N SER A 246 -52.45 -21.95 -0.10
CA SER A 246 -51.83 -21.02 -1.06
C SER A 246 -52.91 -20.42 -1.97
N GLU A 247 -52.91 -19.08 -2.12
CA GLU A 247 -53.75 -18.35 -3.07
C GLU A 247 -53.12 -18.24 -4.46
N GLU A 248 -51.83 -18.44 -4.59
CA GLU A 248 -51.04 -18.35 -5.82
C GLU A 248 -50.20 -19.61 -6.01
N GLU A 249 -49.79 -19.89 -7.24
CA GLU A 249 -48.82 -20.94 -7.56
C GLU A 249 -47.39 -20.35 -7.59
N GLY A 250 -46.39 -21.09 -7.15
CA GLY A 250 -45.01 -20.64 -7.13
C GLY A 250 -44.10 -21.45 -6.22
N VAL A 251 -42.89 -20.98 -6.04
CA VAL A 251 -41.89 -21.59 -5.16
C VAL A 251 -41.99 -21.00 -3.76
N VAL A 252 -42.05 -21.87 -2.77
CA VAL A 252 -42.11 -21.47 -1.35
C VAL A 252 -40.72 -21.10 -0.86
N GLU A 253 -40.54 -19.90 -0.31
CA GLU A 253 -39.41 -19.51 0.51
C GLU A 253 -39.89 -19.40 1.96
N LEU A 254 -39.25 -20.15 2.86
CA LEU A 254 -39.56 -20.11 4.28
C LEU A 254 -38.57 -19.17 5.01
N LEU A 255 -39.09 -18.09 5.55
CA LEU A 255 -38.33 -17.15 6.38
C LEU A 255 -38.62 -17.45 7.86
N PRO A 256 -37.72 -18.17 8.56
CA PRO A 256 -37.96 -18.53 9.96
C PRO A 256 -37.86 -17.29 10.88
N ILE A 257 -38.70 -17.26 11.90
CA ILE A 257 -38.69 -16.27 12.99
C ILE A 257 -38.55 -17.07 14.28
N GLY A 258 -37.33 -17.04 14.86
CA GLY A 258 -37.03 -17.89 16.02
C GLY A 258 -37.09 -19.40 15.70
N SER A 259 -37.52 -20.19 16.68
CA SER A 259 -37.55 -21.65 16.57
C SER A 259 -38.87 -22.21 16.05
N ASP A 260 -39.99 -21.48 16.14
CA ASP A 260 -41.35 -22.07 16.12
C ASP A 260 -42.33 -21.37 15.17
N GLY A 261 -41.87 -20.39 14.37
CA GLY A 261 -42.75 -19.70 13.44
C GLY A 261 -41.98 -19.07 12.29
N GLY A 262 -42.65 -18.31 11.43
CA GLY A 262 -42.01 -17.67 10.30
C GLY A 262 -42.96 -16.96 9.35
N VAL A 263 -42.47 -16.69 8.16
CA VAL A 263 -43.22 -16.18 7.02
C VAL A 263 -42.96 -17.12 5.84
N ALA A 264 -44.03 -17.63 5.20
CA ALA A 264 -43.94 -18.34 3.94
C ALA A 264 -44.17 -17.33 2.80
N VAL A 265 -43.20 -17.19 1.93
CA VAL A 265 -43.24 -16.31 0.75
C VAL A 265 -43.41 -17.18 -0.48
N ILE A 266 -44.40 -16.89 -1.32
CA ILE A 266 -44.58 -17.55 -2.62
C ILE A 266 -43.98 -16.65 -3.67
N ARG A 267 -42.98 -17.16 -4.41
CA ARG A 267 -42.30 -16.47 -5.48
C ARG A 267 -42.67 -17.01 -6.85
N ASP A 268 -42.70 -16.11 -7.82
CA ASP A 268 -42.81 -16.51 -9.21
C ASP A 268 -41.56 -17.30 -9.64
N PRO A 269 -41.69 -18.49 -10.22
CA PRO A 269 -40.56 -19.30 -10.62
C PRO A 269 -39.72 -18.72 -11.77
N ASP A 270 -40.28 -17.79 -12.56
CA ASP A 270 -39.62 -17.24 -13.75
C ASP A 270 -38.84 -15.94 -13.46
N ASP A 271 -39.35 -15.06 -12.59
CA ASP A 271 -38.78 -13.75 -12.32
C ASP A 271 -38.44 -13.47 -10.84
N GLU A 272 -38.64 -14.47 -9.98
CA GLU A 272 -38.40 -14.43 -8.52
C GLU A 272 -39.19 -13.36 -7.74
N ASN A 273 -40.16 -12.68 -8.38
CA ASN A 273 -40.98 -11.69 -7.71
C ASN A 273 -41.85 -12.33 -6.61
N ILE A 274 -42.09 -11.59 -5.52
CA ILE A 274 -42.99 -12.05 -4.46
C ILE A 274 -44.44 -11.89 -4.91
N LEU A 275 -45.16 -13.00 -4.98
CA LEU A 275 -46.57 -13.00 -5.33
C LEU A 275 -47.44 -12.78 -4.08
N VAL A 276 -47.18 -13.52 -3.02
CA VAL A 276 -47.89 -13.40 -1.76
C VAL A 276 -47.01 -13.91 -0.62
N SER A 277 -47.27 -13.42 0.60
CA SER A 277 -46.60 -13.92 1.79
C SER A 277 -47.60 -14.18 2.91
N TYR A 278 -47.37 -15.23 3.67
CA TYR A 278 -48.24 -15.72 4.75
C TYR A 278 -47.50 -15.77 6.06
N LEU A 279 -48.09 -15.22 7.12
CA LEU A 279 -47.57 -15.43 8.46
C LEU A 279 -47.81 -16.88 8.90
N LEU A 280 -46.80 -17.51 9.43
CA LEU A 280 -46.80 -18.82 10.07
C LEU A 280 -46.62 -18.63 11.58
N PRO A 281 -47.68 -18.40 12.36
CA PRO A 281 -47.57 -18.23 13.78
C PRO A 281 -47.15 -19.53 14.48
N THR A 282 -46.56 -19.36 15.67
CA THR A 282 -46.27 -20.48 16.57
C THR A 282 -47.59 -21.23 16.88
N GLY A 283 -47.60 -22.56 16.77
CA GLY A 283 -48.78 -23.40 16.93
C GLY A 283 -49.33 -23.97 15.62
N MET A 284 -48.85 -23.52 14.45
CA MET A 284 -49.10 -24.14 13.17
C MET A 284 -48.04 -25.20 12.85
N THR A 285 -48.49 -26.28 12.19
CA THR A 285 -47.61 -27.32 11.66
C THR A 285 -47.45 -27.12 10.16
N LEU A 286 -46.22 -26.97 9.68
CA LEU A 286 -45.90 -26.82 8.27
C LEU A 286 -46.21 -28.09 7.49
N SER A 287 -46.78 -27.92 6.29
CA SER A 287 -47.07 -29.00 5.33
C SER A 287 -46.17 -28.95 4.10
N VAL A 288 -45.37 -27.89 3.95
CA VAL A 288 -44.49 -27.65 2.79
C VAL A 288 -43.04 -27.40 3.25
N GLY A 289 -42.08 -27.71 2.36
CA GLY A 289 -40.66 -27.47 2.56
C GLY A 289 -40.19 -26.20 1.89
N ASP A 290 -39.02 -25.68 2.34
CA ASP A 290 -38.32 -24.57 1.69
C ASP A 290 -37.87 -24.97 0.28
N GLY A 291 -38.13 -24.13 -0.73
CA GLY A 291 -37.84 -24.41 -2.13
C GLY A 291 -38.86 -25.31 -2.82
N GLU A 292 -39.94 -25.74 -2.16
CA GLU A 292 -41.01 -26.58 -2.75
C GLU A 292 -41.91 -25.73 -3.64
N PHE A 293 -42.31 -26.31 -4.80
CA PHE A 293 -43.28 -25.67 -5.68
C PHE A 293 -44.69 -26.06 -5.21
N VAL A 294 -45.56 -25.07 -5.06
CA VAL A 294 -46.95 -25.23 -4.65
C VAL A 294 -47.90 -24.73 -5.72
N GLU A 295 -49.03 -25.40 -5.86
CA GLU A 295 -50.13 -24.97 -6.70
C GLU A 295 -51.15 -24.18 -5.86
N LYS A 296 -51.97 -23.40 -6.56
CA LYS A 296 -53.06 -22.70 -5.89
C LYS A 296 -54.04 -23.67 -5.23
N GLY A 297 -54.21 -23.53 -3.91
CA GLY A 297 -55.07 -24.39 -3.09
C GLY A 297 -54.32 -25.45 -2.29
N ASP A 298 -52.98 -25.55 -2.48
CA ASP A 298 -52.16 -26.44 -1.66
C ASP A 298 -52.08 -25.97 -0.22
N VAL A 299 -51.98 -26.91 0.71
CA VAL A 299 -51.91 -26.63 2.15
C VAL A 299 -50.50 -26.28 2.55
N LEU A 300 -50.27 -25.04 2.98
CA LEU A 300 -49.00 -24.56 3.46
C LEU A 300 -48.74 -24.95 4.93
N ALA A 301 -49.77 -24.82 5.77
CA ALA A 301 -49.67 -25.14 7.19
C ALA A 301 -51.06 -25.51 7.76
N ARG A 302 -51.07 -26.19 8.91
CA ARG A 302 -52.28 -26.64 9.60
C ARG A 302 -52.24 -26.29 11.07
N ALA A 303 -53.40 -25.98 11.65
CA ALA A 303 -53.60 -25.86 13.08
C ALA A 303 -54.76 -26.72 13.53
N GLU A 304 -54.57 -27.52 14.58
CA GLU A 304 -55.60 -28.41 15.14
C GLU A 304 -56.49 -27.64 16.12
N ALA A 305 -57.75 -28.11 16.23
CA ALA A 305 -58.67 -27.54 17.20
C ALA A 305 -58.13 -27.57 18.64
N GLY A 306 -58.30 -26.50 19.37
CA GLY A 306 -57.75 -26.29 20.72
C GLY A 306 -56.35 -25.71 20.77
N THR A 307 -55.74 -25.38 19.60
CA THR A 307 -54.43 -24.72 19.53
C THR A 307 -54.60 -23.22 19.65
N THR A 308 -53.74 -22.57 20.45
CA THR A 308 -53.60 -21.11 20.46
C THR A 308 -52.46 -20.71 19.53
N LEU A 309 -52.78 -19.91 18.52
CA LEU A 309 -51.79 -19.37 17.61
C LEU A 309 -51.20 -18.10 18.20
N THR A 310 -49.87 -18.05 18.37
CA THR A 310 -49.19 -16.90 18.91
C THR A 310 -48.20 -16.30 17.91
N LEU A 311 -47.96 -14.98 17.98
CA LEU A 311 -46.91 -14.38 17.22
C LEU A 311 -45.56 -14.93 17.71
N PRO A 312 -44.61 -15.31 16.83
CA PRO A 312 -43.28 -15.72 17.25
C PRO A 312 -42.64 -14.69 18.20
N GLN A 313 -41.87 -15.15 19.22
CA GLN A 313 -41.37 -14.32 20.30
C GLN A 313 -40.52 -13.14 19.80
N GLU A 314 -39.81 -13.30 18.71
CA GLU A 314 -38.86 -12.32 18.14
C GLU A 314 -39.54 -11.35 17.16
N ALA A 315 -40.87 -11.56 16.89
CA ALA A 315 -41.60 -10.72 15.95
C ALA A 315 -42.44 -9.65 16.61
N ARG A 316 -42.74 -8.61 15.85
CA ARG A 316 -43.78 -7.62 16.08
C ARG A 316 -44.66 -7.57 14.84
N ALA A 317 -45.96 -7.37 15.01
CA ALA A 317 -46.88 -7.31 13.91
C ALA A 317 -47.92 -6.21 14.10
N GLU A 318 -48.20 -5.45 13.03
CA GLU A 318 -49.25 -4.44 13.00
C GLU A 318 -50.29 -4.80 11.96
N VAL A 319 -51.55 -4.64 12.28
CA VAL A 319 -52.66 -4.97 11.34
C VAL A 319 -52.78 -3.85 10.31
N ARG A 320 -52.46 -4.17 9.04
CA ARG A 320 -52.63 -3.25 7.91
C ARG A 320 -54.00 -3.24 7.30
N ALA A 321 -54.62 -4.39 7.21
CA ALA A 321 -55.95 -4.53 6.64
C ALA A 321 -56.65 -5.78 7.15
N SER A 322 -57.96 -5.72 7.34
CA SER A 322 -58.81 -6.89 7.64
C SER A 322 -60.07 -6.86 6.76
N LYS A 323 -60.47 -8.02 6.26
CA LYS A 323 -61.73 -8.20 5.49
C LYS A 323 -62.44 -9.46 5.95
N ALA A 324 -63.63 -9.29 6.48
CA ALA A 324 -64.52 -10.42 6.81
C ALA A 324 -65.41 -10.81 5.60
N LYS A 325 -65.48 -12.09 5.28
CA LYS A 325 -66.30 -12.62 4.20
C LYS A 325 -66.85 -14.02 4.57
N LYS A 326 -68.18 -14.16 4.68
CA LYS A 326 -68.89 -15.43 4.88
C LYS A 326 -68.32 -16.32 6.02
N GLY A 327 -68.02 -15.73 7.20
CA GLY A 327 -67.61 -16.50 8.37
C GLY A 327 -66.08 -16.66 8.54
N SER A 328 -65.28 -16.23 7.56
CA SER A 328 -63.83 -16.12 7.69
C SER A 328 -63.35 -14.68 7.62
N VAL A 329 -62.24 -14.37 8.27
CA VAL A 329 -61.54 -13.12 8.17
C VAL A 329 -60.18 -13.33 7.53
N THR A 330 -59.89 -12.54 6.51
CA THR A 330 -58.55 -12.42 5.93
C THR A 330 -57.94 -11.13 6.46
N PHE A 331 -56.79 -11.21 7.09
CA PHE A 331 -56.06 -10.02 7.55
C PHE A 331 -54.59 -10.07 7.13
N THR A 332 -54.03 -8.91 6.93
CA THR A 332 -52.63 -8.72 6.56
C THR A 332 -51.93 -8.01 7.70
N LEU A 333 -50.87 -8.59 8.20
CA LEU A 333 -50.02 -8.10 9.25
C LEU A 333 -48.69 -7.61 8.65
N ALA A 334 -48.26 -6.43 9.01
CA ALA A 334 -46.88 -6.02 8.80
C ALA A 334 -46.03 -6.65 9.91
N VAL A 335 -45.35 -7.73 9.58
CA VAL A 335 -44.51 -8.50 10.52
C VAL A 335 -43.06 -8.01 10.40
N SER A 336 -42.46 -7.66 11.51
CA SER A 336 -41.04 -7.30 11.57
C SER A 336 -40.30 -8.15 12.61
N TRP A 337 -39.09 -8.59 12.30
CA TRP A 337 -38.26 -9.38 13.21
C TRP A 337 -36.78 -9.16 12.94
N ALA A 338 -35.93 -9.43 13.96
CA ALA A 338 -34.49 -9.45 13.82
C ALA A 338 -34.00 -10.86 13.42
N ARG A 339 -33.03 -10.92 12.53
CA ARG A 339 -32.32 -12.13 12.12
C ARG A 339 -30.82 -11.84 12.06
N SER A 340 -30.01 -12.69 12.68
CA SER A 340 -28.56 -12.61 12.58
C SER A 340 -28.01 -13.68 11.66
N GLU A 341 -27.08 -13.30 10.79
CA GLU A 341 -26.38 -14.23 9.92
C GLU A 341 -24.87 -14.09 10.14
N THR A 342 -24.17 -15.22 10.21
CA THR A 342 -22.74 -15.25 10.50
C THR A 342 -21.95 -15.76 9.31
N PHE A 343 -20.92 -15.02 8.91
CA PHE A 343 -20.03 -15.34 7.81
C PHE A 343 -18.61 -15.51 8.28
N GLU A 344 -17.93 -16.56 7.82
CA GLU A 344 -16.50 -16.78 8.03
C GLU A 344 -15.69 -16.04 6.95
N VAL A 345 -14.67 -15.29 7.37
CA VAL A 345 -13.78 -14.54 6.45
C VAL A 345 -12.40 -15.21 6.41
N ASN A 346 -11.98 -15.57 5.22
CA ASN A 346 -10.65 -16.15 4.98
C ASN A 346 -9.65 -15.11 4.46
N PRO A 347 -8.30 -15.39 4.45
CA PRO A 347 -7.27 -14.43 4.05
C PRO A 347 -7.34 -13.92 2.60
N THR A 348 -8.14 -14.57 1.73
CA THR A 348 -8.32 -14.15 0.32
C THR A 348 -9.50 -13.20 0.13
N MET A 349 -10.23 -12.93 1.18
CA MET A 349 -11.40 -12.04 1.22
C MET A 349 -11.02 -10.68 1.79
N HIS A 350 -11.70 -9.64 1.32
CA HIS A 350 -11.53 -8.26 1.79
C HIS A 350 -12.85 -7.72 2.32
N VAL A 351 -12.92 -7.40 3.60
CA VAL A 351 -14.09 -6.74 4.20
C VAL A 351 -14.16 -5.31 3.68
N LEU A 352 -15.31 -4.93 3.14
CA LEU A 352 -15.55 -3.65 2.48
C LEU A 352 -16.25 -2.63 3.38
N VAL A 353 -16.83 -3.09 4.49
CA VAL A 353 -17.63 -2.29 5.43
C VAL A 353 -16.97 -2.27 6.82
N GLY A 354 -17.23 -1.22 7.60
CA GLY A 354 -16.74 -1.10 8.98
C GLY A 354 -17.68 -1.79 9.99
N ASP A 355 -17.20 -1.94 11.22
CA ASP A 355 -18.04 -2.39 12.34
C ASP A 355 -19.11 -1.34 12.65
N GLY A 356 -20.36 -1.80 12.86
CA GLY A 356 -21.52 -0.93 13.04
C GLY A 356 -22.04 -0.26 11.77
N ALA A 357 -21.51 -0.59 10.59
CA ALA A 357 -22.02 -0.03 9.33
C ALA A 357 -23.43 -0.54 9.01
N GLU A 358 -24.32 0.39 8.63
CA GLU A 358 -25.61 0.04 8.04
C GLU A 358 -25.43 -0.38 6.59
N VAL A 359 -26.03 -1.49 6.20
CA VAL A 359 -26.00 -2.03 4.82
C VAL A 359 -27.41 -2.19 4.30
N VAL A 360 -27.57 -2.04 2.99
CA VAL A 360 -28.85 -2.26 2.31
C VAL A 360 -28.85 -3.60 1.54
N ALA A 361 -30.01 -4.14 1.28
CA ALA A 361 -30.17 -5.38 0.51
C ALA A 361 -29.42 -5.33 -0.82
N GLY A 362 -28.57 -6.34 -1.09
CA GLY A 362 -27.72 -6.43 -2.29
C GLY A 362 -26.39 -5.68 -2.20
N GLU A 363 -26.10 -4.96 -1.12
CA GLU A 363 -24.81 -4.32 -0.93
C GLU A 363 -23.70 -5.33 -0.61
N LYS A 364 -22.52 -5.14 -1.20
CA LYS A 364 -21.37 -6.03 -0.96
C LYS A 364 -20.73 -5.73 0.39
N ILE A 365 -20.72 -6.73 1.27
CA ILE A 365 -20.07 -6.69 2.59
C ILE A 365 -18.61 -7.15 2.47
N VAL A 366 -18.37 -8.20 1.67
CA VAL A 366 -17.05 -8.79 1.47
C VAL A 366 -16.80 -8.98 -0.02
N GLY A 367 -15.65 -8.46 -0.49
CA GLY A 367 -15.11 -8.75 -1.82
C GLY A 367 -14.13 -9.92 -1.76
N ALA A 368 -14.08 -10.73 -2.81
CA ALA A 368 -13.14 -11.84 -2.94
C ALA A 368 -12.54 -11.88 -4.34
N ILE A 369 -11.37 -12.58 -4.48
CA ILE A 369 -10.75 -12.84 -5.80
C ILE A 369 -11.67 -13.75 -6.65
N ASP A 370 -12.35 -14.68 -5.99
CA ASP A 370 -13.36 -15.54 -6.60
C ASP A 370 -14.75 -14.95 -6.30
N ALA A 371 -15.48 -14.56 -7.35
CA ALA A 371 -16.80 -13.96 -7.22
C ALA A 371 -17.82 -14.87 -6.48
N ALA A 372 -17.62 -16.18 -6.49
CA ALA A 372 -18.45 -17.13 -5.74
C ALA A 372 -18.28 -17.04 -4.21
N GLN A 373 -17.22 -16.35 -3.74
CA GLN A 373 -16.94 -16.12 -2.32
C GLN A 373 -17.31 -14.70 -1.86
N GLU A 374 -17.84 -13.87 -2.74
CA GLU A 374 -18.34 -12.55 -2.36
C GLU A 374 -19.56 -12.67 -1.46
N ILE A 375 -19.65 -11.85 -0.42
CA ILE A 375 -20.77 -11.80 0.50
C ILE A 375 -21.51 -10.49 0.29
N THR A 376 -22.82 -10.60 0.06
CA THR A 376 -23.74 -9.48 -0.08
C THR A 376 -24.79 -9.52 1.01
N ALA A 377 -25.28 -8.36 1.43
CA ALA A 377 -26.36 -8.26 2.40
C ALA A 377 -27.66 -8.83 1.82
N ALA A 378 -28.29 -9.76 2.53
CA ALA A 378 -29.58 -10.35 2.12
C ALA A 378 -30.75 -9.38 2.32
N ALA A 379 -30.65 -8.49 3.30
CA ALA A 379 -31.63 -7.45 3.64
C ALA A 379 -30.92 -6.25 4.25
N ASP A 380 -31.69 -5.20 4.58
CA ASP A 380 -31.17 -4.07 5.32
C ASP A 380 -30.76 -4.48 6.74
N GLY A 381 -29.58 -4.08 7.19
CA GLY A 381 -29.05 -4.54 8.48
C GLY A 381 -27.83 -3.77 8.95
N VAL A 382 -27.24 -4.25 10.05
CA VAL A 382 -26.04 -3.70 10.67
C VAL A 382 -24.96 -4.78 10.73
N VAL A 383 -23.75 -4.42 10.32
CA VAL A 383 -22.59 -5.32 10.29
C VAL A 383 -21.81 -5.23 11.58
N HIS A 384 -21.46 -6.38 12.17
CA HIS A 384 -20.56 -6.49 13.32
C HIS A 384 -19.34 -7.34 12.97
N LEU A 385 -18.15 -6.80 13.24
CA LEU A 385 -16.87 -7.46 12.95
C LEU A 385 -16.34 -8.16 14.20
N HIS A 386 -15.99 -9.43 14.08
CA HIS A 386 -15.52 -10.27 15.17
C HIS A 386 -14.18 -10.94 14.86
N GLU A 387 -13.50 -11.39 15.91
CA GLU A 387 -12.24 -12.15 15.85
C GLU A 387 -11.16 -11.48 14.95
N PRO A 388 -10.76 -10.23 15.19
CA PRO A 388 -9.75 -9.59 14.36
C PRO A 388 -8.41 -10.35 14.47
N ALA A 389 -7.67 -10.51 13.37
CA ALA A 389 -6.33 -11.10 13.42
C ALA A 389 -5.33 -10.18 14.13
N SER A 390 -5.55 -8.87 14.05
CA SER A 390 -4.81 -7.88 14.81
C SER A 390 -5.63 -6.62 15.04
N ILE A 391 -5.26 -5.87 16.07
CA ILE A 391 -5.80 -4.54 16.39
C ILE A 391 -4.68 -3.54 16.18
N ILE A 392 -4.93 -2.49 15.41
CA ILE A 392 -4.02 -1.35 15.29
C ILE A 392 -4.56 -0.23 16.16
N VAL A 393 -3.75 0.26 17.10
CA VAL A 393 -4.05 1.47 17.84
C VAL A 393 -3.29 2.62 17.19
N SER A 394 -4.03 3.61 16.70
CA SER A 394 -3.48 4.81 16.04
C SER A 394 -3.71 6.03 16.91
N ARG A 395 -2.65 6.84 17.13
CA ARG A 395 -2.80 8.12 17.81
C ARG A 395 -3.52 9.10 16.87
N ALA A 396 -4.78 9.38 17.20
CA ALA A 396 -5.62 10.26 16.41
C ALA A 396 -6.28 11.31 17.29
N ARG A 397 -6.69 12.45 16.71
CA ARG A 397 -7.64 13.38 17.32
C ARG A 397 -8.99 13.22 16.67
N VAL A 398 -10.03 13.26 17.49
CA VAL A 398 -11.42 13.05 17.08
C VAL A 398 -12.17 14.37 17.09
N TYR A 399 -12.88 14.64 16.00
CA TYR A 399 -13.70 15.84 15.81
C TYR A 399 -15.12 15.37 15.47
N PRO A 400 -16.03 15.33 16.46
CA PRO A 400 -17.44 15.02 16.18
C PRO A 400 -18.07 16.15 15.35
N TYR A 401 -18.97 15.79 14.43
CA TYR A 401 -19.69 16.74 13.57
C TYR A 401 -21.21 16.45 13.58
N ASP A 402 -21.99 17.49 13.33
CA ASP A 402 -23.46 17.41 13.33
C ASP A 402 -24.02 17.35 11.90
N ASP A 403 -23.46 18.11 10.94
CA ASP A 403 -23.95 18.18 9.56
C ASP A 403 -23.19 17.21 8.63
N GLU A 404 -22.26 17.71 7.80
CA GLU A 404 -21.49 16.92 6.84
C GLU A 404 -19.99 17.20 6.96
N PRO A 405 -19.13 16.20 6.71
CA PRO A 405 -17.70 16.43 6.58
C PRO A 405 -17.40 17.18 5.28
N LEU A 406 -16.51 18.19 5.36
CA LEU A 406 -16.01 18.95 4.21
C LEU A 406 -14.76 18.32 3.58
N VAL A 407 -14.25 17.25 4.17
CA VAL A 407 -13.04 16.52 3.79
C VAL A 407 -13.39 15.10 3.36
N VAL A 408 -12.49 14.44 2.65
CA VAL A 408 -12.65 13.05 2.18
C VAL A 408 -11.66 12.13 2.86
N ASN A 409 -12.02 10.85 3.01
CA ASN A 409 -11.16 9.82 3.57
C ASN A 409 -9.80 9.77 2.84
N GLY A 410 -8.72 9.88 3.60
CA GLY A 410 -7.36 9.88 3.07
C GLY A 410 -6.79 11.26 2.78
N ASP A 411 -7.60 12.32 2.79
CA ASP A 411 -7.11 13.70 2.65
C ASP A 411 -6.08 14.03 3.71
N ARG A 412 -5.19 14.95 3.37
CA ARG A 412 -4.26 15.54 4.32
C ARG A 412 -4.68 16.96 4.60
N VAL A 413 -4.72 17.27 5.87
CA VAL A 413 -5.11 18.60 6.35
C VAL A 413 -4.02 19.23 7.21
N MET A 414 -3.98 20.55 7.18
CA MET A 414 -3.07 21.38 7.96
C MET A 414 -3.85 22.10 9.07
N PRO A 415 -3.18 22.57 10.14
CA PRO A 415 -3.83 23.34 11.19
C PRO A 415 -4.55 24.57 10.63
N GLY A 416 -5.83 24.71 10.98
CA GLY A 416 -6.70 25.78 10.53
C GLY A 416 -7.60 25.44 9.33
N GLU A 417 -7.39 24.33 8.66
CA GLU A 417 -8.27 23.85 7.58
C GLU A 417 -9.60 23.36 8.13
N GLU A 418 -10.64 23.53 7.33
CA GLU A 418 -12.02 23.21 7.68
C GLU A 418 -12.29 21.71 7.52
N LEU A 419 -12.90 21.08 8.53
CA LEU A 419 -13.15 19.65 8.57
C LEU A 419 -14.62 19.29 8.35
N ALA A 420 -15.54 20.06 8.95
CA ALA A 420 -16.96 19.76 8.92
C ALA A 420 -17.80 21.00 9.33
N ASP A 421 -19.14 20.85 9.26
CA ASP A 421 -20.15 21.79 9.78
C ASP A 421 -19.96 23.22 9.24
N ASP A 422 -19.90 23.37 7.91
CA ASP A 422 -19.70 24.66 7.22
C ASP A 422 -18.48 25.46 7.76
N GLY A 423 -17.39 24.74 8.11
CA GLY A 423 -16.14 25.33 8.55
C GLY A 423 -16.11 25.75 10.04
N LYS A 424 -17.10 25.35 10.84
CA LYS A 424 -17.09 25.56 12.31
C LYS A 424 -16.04 24.68 12.98
N ILE A 425 -15.84 23.45 12.45
CA ILE A 425 -14.86 22.49 12.95
C ILE A 425 -13.62 22.60 12.10
N LYS A 426 -12.47 22.92 12.72
CA LYS A 426 -11.17 23.10 12.07
C LYS A 426 -10.11 22.22 12.69
N ALA A 427 -9.18 21.75 11.84
CA ALA A 427 -8.02 21.00 12.28
C ALA A 427 -7.13 21.86 13.21
N ASP A 428 -6.67 21.32 14.31
CA ASP A 428 -5.66 21.93 15.18
C ASP A 428 -4.29 21.26 15.05
N ILE A 429 -4.22 20.12 14.34
CA ILE A 429 -3.01 19.39 14.00
C ILE A 429 -2.94 19.13 12.50
N SER A 430 -1.73 18.87 12.00
CA SER A 430 -1.55 18.27 10.65
C SER A 430 -1.84 16.80 10.75
N GLY A 431 -2.61 16.27 9.80
CA GLY A 431 -2.91 14.86 9.83
C GLY A 431 -3.57 14.33 8.57
N ARG A 432 -3.71 13.00 8.52
CA ARG A 432 -4.50 12.30 7.51
C ARG A 432 -5.92 12.09 8.06
N VAL A 433 -6.89 12.41 7.23
CA VAL A 433 -8.31 12.29 7.52
C VAL A 433 -8.75 10.81 7.45
N GLU A 434 -9.47 10.38 8.47
CA GLU A 434 -10.30 9.18 8.47
C GLU A 434 -11.70 9.58 8.94
N ILE A 435 -12.72 9.25 8.16
CA ILE A 435 -14.13 9.61 8.48
C ILE A 435 -14.83 8.37 9.00
N ASP A 436 -15.38 8.48 10.20
CA ASP A 436 -16.31 7.49 10.77
C ASP A 436 -17.73 8.01 10.60
N LEU A 437 -18.42 7.51 9.58
CA LEU A 437 -19.79 7.93 9.27
C LEU A 437 -20.80 7.42 10.31
N VAL A 438 -20.50 6.27 10.94
CA VAL A 438 -21.38 5.68 11.97
C VAL A 438 -21.41 6.54 13.22
N ARG A 439 -20.21 6.95 13.68
CA ARG A 439 -20.07 7.80 14.87
C ARG A 439 -20.13 9.30 14.56
N ARG A 440 -20.28 9.67 13.29
CA ARG A 440 -20.26 11.06 12.80
C ARG A 440 -19.03 11.84 13.31
N GLN A 441 -17.85 11.30 13.02
CA GLN A 441 -16.57 11.82 13.49
C GLN A 441 -15.56 11.91 12.36
N VAL A 442 -14.84 13.03 12.31
CA VAL A 442 -13.60 13.15 11.54
C VAL A 442 -12.44 12.82 12.48
N ARG A 443 -11.63 11.82 12.12
CA ARG A 443 -10.43 11.45 12.86
C ARG A 443 -9.21 11.95 12.11
N LEU A 444 -8.32 12.66 12.80
CA LEU A 444 -7.03 13.08 12.24
C LEU A 444 -5.92 12.25 12.86
N ILE A 445 -5.33 11.36 12.07
CA ILE A 445 -4.10 10.66 12.43
C ILE A 445 -2.95 11.65 12.25
N GLU A 446 -2.34 12.09 13.36
CA GLU A 446 -1.23 13.05 13.33
C GLU A 446 -0.12 12.53 12.41
N SER A 447 0.07 13.17 11.26
CA SER A 447 1.04 12.80 10.24
C SER A 447 1.48 14.03 9.46
N TYR A 448 2.70 13.96 8.91
CA TYR A 448 3.31 15.06 8.18
C TYR A 448 3.70 14.61 6.77
N ASP A 449 3.63 15.52 5.82
CA ASP A 449 4.09 15.24 4.45
C ASP A 449 5.60 15.52 4.32
N VAL A 450 6.36 14.84 5.18
CA VAL A 450 7.81 14.95 5.20
C VAL A 450 8.42 14.26 3.98
N GLU A 451 9.24 14.97 3.24
CA GLU A 451 10.08 14.37 2.22
C GLU A 451 11.41 13.93 2.84
N ALA A 452 11.62 12.63 2.87
CA ALA A 452 12.87 12.03 3.29
C ALA A 452 13.21 10.84 2.39
N LYS A 453 14.45 10.75 1.98
CA LYS A 453 14.94 9.76 1.02
C LYS A 453 16.16 9.03 1.58
N MET A 454 16.51 7.91 0.96
CA MET A 454 17.72 7.14 1.25
C MET A 454 18.63 7.09 0.03
N GLY A 455 19.91 6.78 0.25
CA GLY A 455 20.88 6.57 -0.81
C GLY A 455 21.49 7.84 -1.37
N ALA A 456 22.25 7.69 -2.44
CA ALA A 456 22.98 8.78 -3.06
C ALA A 456 22.05 9.81 -3.75
N GLU A 457 20.85 9.41 -4.17
CA GLU A 457 19.83 10.30 -4.74
C GLU A 457 19.44 11.42 -3.77
N ALA A 458 19.24 11.08 -2.49
CA ALA A 458 18.95 12.07 -1.44
C ALA A 458 20.11 13.06 -1.24
N ILE A 459 21.33 12.55 -1.26
CA ILE A 459 22.53 13.38 -1.12
C ILE A 459 22.72 14.29 -2.34
N GLN A 460 22.45 13.79 -3.55
CA GLN A 460 22.49 14.57 -4.79
C GLN A 460 21.51 15.75 -4.75
N GLU A 461 20.28 15.51 -4.32
CA GLU A 461 19.24 16.53 -4.18
C GLU A 461 19.64 17.62 -3.17
N LEU A 462 20.16 17.18 -2.02
CA LEU A 462 20.66 18.12 -1.00
C LEU A 462 21.85 18.95 -1.50
N LEU A 463 22.77 18.36 -2.25
CA LEU A 463 23.94 19.07 -2.82
C LEU A 463 23.52 20.03 -3.94
N GLY A 464 22.63 19.61 -4.82
CA GLY A 464 22.15 20.43 -5.94
C GLY A 464 21.30 21.63 -5.53
N SER A 465 20.71 21.56 -4.33
CA SER A 465 19.91 22.66 -3.76
C SER A 465 20.70 23.59 -2.84
N LEU A 466 22.04 23.38 -2.71
CA LEU A 466 22.87 24.25 -1.90
C LEU A 466 23.13 25.59 -2.59
N ASP A 467 22.80 26.67 -1.89
CA ASP A 467 23.27 28.02 -2.22
C ASP A 467 24.65 28.21 -1.59
N LEU A 468 25.68 28.06 -2.41
CA LEU A 468 27.06 28.14 -1.94
C LEU A 468 27.46 29.56 -1.48
N GLU A 469 26.91 30.62 -2.08
CA GLU A 469 27.18 32.00 -1.71
C GLU A 469 26.59 32.31 -0.32
N LYS A 470 25.35 31.91 -0.11
CA LYS A 470 24.69 32.01 1.19
C LYS A 470 25.44 31.21 2.27
N LEU A 471 25.84 29.98 1.94
CA LEU A 471 26.59 29.11 2.85
C LEU A 471 27.96 29.73 3.19
N GLU A 472 28.64 30.38 2.23
CA GLU A 472 29.87 31.12 2.49
C GLU A 472 29.66 32.24 3.52
N ALA A 473 28.60 33.05 3.35
CA ALA A 473 28.27 34.13 4.27
C ALA A 473 28.00 33.62 5.69
N GLU A 474 27.19 32.56 5.82
CA GLU A 474 26.87 31.89 7.11
C GLU A 474 28.16 31.38 7.80
N LEU A 475 29.05 30.75 7.06
CA LEU A 475 30.31 30.23 7.60
C LEU A 475 31.30 31.34 8.01
N ILE A 476 31.31 32.48 7.32
CA ILE A 476 32.08 33.66 7.73
C ILE A 476 31.56 34.20 9.07
N GLU A 477 30.25 34.26 9.27
CA GLU A 477 29.64 34.65 10.53
C GLU A 477 29.96 33.63 11.64
N GLU A 478 29.87 32.32 11.37
CA GLU A 478 30.26 31.27 12.33
C GLU A 478 31.72 31.35 12.77
N MET A 479 32.63 31.89 11.94
CA MET A 479 34.03 32.10 12.32
C MET A 479 34.19 33.14 13.43
N ASN A 480 33.18 33.99 13.69
CA ASN A 480 33.17 34.94 14.78
C ASN A 480 32.64 34.35 16.11
N SER A 481 32.25 33.07 16.10
CA SER A 481 31.73 32.38 17.29
C SER A 481 32.78 32.35 18.43
N PRO A 482 32.39 32.51 19.70
CA PRO A 482 33.28 32.39 20.85
C PRO A 482 33.90 30.96 20.99
N SER A 483 33.25 29.92 20.45
CA SER A 483 33.72 28.53 20.54
C SER A 483 34.87 28.25 19.58
N ARG A 484 36.04 27.88 20.11
CA ARG A 484 37.21 27.46 19.32
C ARG A 484 36.91 26.30 18.36
N HIS A 485 36.10 25.33 18.82
CA HIS A 485 35.74 24.18 18.03
C HIS A 485 34.85 24.56 16.82
N LYS A 486 33.83 25.43 17.06
CA LYS A 486 32.94 25.91 15.99
C LYS A 486 33.74 26.68 14.93
N ARG A 487 34.63 27.61 15.36
CA ARG A 487 35.51 28.35 14.43
C ARG A 487 36.39 27.43 13.58
N ALA A 488 37.00 26.41 14.20
CA ALA A 488 37.86 25.46 13.46
C ALA A 488 37.09 24.65 12.45
N LYS A 489 35.87 24.24 12.79
CA LYS A 489 34.95 23.51 11.89
C LYS A 489 34.49 24.41 10.73
N ALA A 490 34.05 25.64 11.04
CA ALA A 490 33.63 26.62 10.04
C ALA A 490 34.76 26.95 9.04
N ARG A 491 35.99 27.11 9.50
CA ARG A 491 37.15 27.37 8.63
C ARG A 491 37.37 26.25 7.60
N LYS A 492 37.34 24.99 8.04
CA LYS A 492 37.54 23.84 7.14
C LYS A 492 36.39 23.72 6.11
N ARG A 493 35.15 23.98 6.52
CA ARG A 493 34.02 24.01 5.62
C ARG A 493 34.11 25.16 4.62
N LEU A 494 34.45 26.35 5.07
CA LEU A 494 34.61 27.55 4.23
C LEU A 494 35.66 27.34 3.13
N GLU A 495 36.78 26.69 3.44
CA GLU A 495 37.81 26.35 2.45
C GLU A 495 37.24 25.49 1.30
N ILE A 496 36.41 24.51 1.62
CA ILE A 496 35.78 23.62 0.64
C ILE A 496 34.73 24.39 -0.18
N VAL A 497 33.88 25.18 0.46
CA VAL A 497 32.84 25.99 -0.23
C VAL A 497 33.51 26.95 -1.22
N ARG A 498 34.57 27.66 -0.81
CA ARG A 498 35.33 28.54 -1.70
C ARG A 498 36.00 27.81 -2.86
N SER A 499 36.46 26.58 -2.62
CA SER A 499 37.04 25.77 -3.70
C SER A 499 36.00 25.45 -4.77
N PHE A 500 34.76 25.16 -4.39
CA PHE A 500 33.65 24.95 -5.35
C PHE A 500 33.27 26.24 -6.07
N LEU A 501 33.10 27.36 -5.34
CA LEU A 501 32.78 28.67 -5.94
C LEU A 501 33.86 29.10 -6.95
N ASN A 502 35.13 28.96 -6.60
CA ASN A 502 36.25 29.39 -7.46
C ASN A 502 36.43 28.46 -8.68
N SER A 503 36.12 27.18 -8.57
CA SER A 503 36.30 26.21 -9.66
C SER A 503 35.11 26.13 -10.62
N GLY A 504 33.95 26.62 -10.20
CA GLY A 504 32.70 26.47 -10.96
C GLY A 504 32.19 25.03 -11.08
N ASN A 505 32.69 24.08 -10.24
CA ASN A 505 32.20 22.74 -10.18
C ASN A 505 30.90 22.72 -9.39
N ASP A 506 29.90 21.97 -9.88
CA ASP A 506 28.66 21.71 -9.14
C ASP A 506 28.92 20.62 -8.08
N PRO A 507 28.60 20.85 -6.80
CA PRO A 507 28.70 19.81 -5.76
C PRO A 507 27.95 18.53 -6.08
N ALA A 508 26.84 18.59 -6.83
CA ALA A 508 26.07 17.43 -7.22
C ALA A 508 26.85 16.45 -8.12
N TRP A 509 27.90 16.91 -8.82
CA TRP A 509 28.75 16.03 -9.65
C TRP A 509 29.59 15.04 -8.84
N MET A 510 29.66 15.18 -7.52
CA MET A 510 30.25 14.16 -6.64
C MET A 510 29.39 12.89 -6.53
N ILE A 511 28.19 12.94 -7.07
CA ILE A 511 27.27 11.81 -7.21
C ILE A 511 27.23 11.41 -8.69
N LEU A 512 27.53 10.15 -8.95
CA LEU A 512 27.65 9.60 -10.30
C LEU A 512 26.29 9.13 -10.82
N GLU A 513 25.91 9.57 -12.01
CA GLU A 513 24.79 9.02 -12.79
C GLU A 513 25.30 8.05 -13.86
N ALA A 514 26.51 8.27 -14.34
CA ALA A 514 27.18 7.42 -15.29
C ALA A 514 28.59 7.09 -14.82
N VAL A 515 29.04 5.86 -15.03
CA VAL A 515 30.40 5.43 -14.68
C VAL A 515 31.22 5.33 -15.97
N PRO A 516 32.37 6.02 -16.08
CA PRO A 516 33.22 5.89 -17.24
C PRO A 516 33.90 4.52 -17.28
N VAL A 517 34.00 3.93 -18.48
CA VAL A 517 34.69 2.67 -18.69
C VAL A 517 35.97 2.89 -19.44
N MET A 518 37.06 2.49 -18.83
CA MET A 518 38.40 2.64 -19.37
C MET A 518 38.58 1.91 -20.71
N PRO A 519 39.46 2.40 -21.59
CA PRO A 519 39.81 1.73 -22.84
C PRO A 519 40.25 0.28 -22.64
N PRO A 520 39.88 -0.66 -23.53
CA PRO A 520 40.20 -2.09 -23.41
C PRO A 520 41.71 -2.38 -23.30
N SER A 521 42.55 -1.62 -23.99
CA SER A 521 44.01 -1.82 -23.95
C SER A 521 44.63 -1.54 -22.59
N LEU A 522 43.95 -0.78 -21.71
CA LEU A 522 44.40 -0.49 -20.33
C LEU A 522 43.92 -1.55 -19.32
N ARG A 523 43.00 -2.44 -19.74
CA ARG A 523 42.47 -3.55 -18.93
C ARG A 523 42.42 -4.84 -19.76
N PRO A 524 43.58 -5.31 -20.27
CA PRO A 524 43.63 -6.37 -21.27
C PRO A 524 43.09 -7.69 -20.75
N MET A 525 42.66 -8.51 -21.70
CA MET A 525 42.32 -9.92 -21.52
C MET A 525 43.14 -10.71 -22.52
N VAL A 526 44.07 -11.54 -22.05
CA VAL A 526 45.02 -12.28 -22.87
C VAL A 526 44.85 -13.78 -22.68
N GLN A 527 44.95 -14.53 -23.76
CA GLN A 527 44.96 -15.98 -23.73
C GLN A 527 46.35 -16.47 -23.31
N VAL A 528 46.40 -17.31 -22.29
CA VAL A 528 47.61 -17.98 -21.81
C VAL A 528 47.65 -19.41 -22.30
N ASP A 529 48.82 -20.06 -22.18
CA ASP A 529 49.00 -21.43 -22.54
C ASP A 529 47.97 -22.36 -21.88
N GLY A 530 47.44 -23.31 -22.67
CA GLY A 530 46.34 -24.19 -22.22
C GLY A 530 44.93 -23.65 -22.41
N GLY A 531 44.75 -22.56 -23.20
CA GLY A 531 43.42 -22.05 -23.57
C GLY A 531 42.70 -21.26 -22.48
N ARG A 532 43.37 -20.97 -21.37
CA ARG A 532 42.84 -20.12 -20.29
C ARG A 532 43.03 -18.64 -20.66
N PHE A 533 42.14 -17.80 -20.10
CA PHE A 533 42.28 -16.34 -20.21
C PHE A 533 42.74 -15.74 -18.90
N ALA A 534 43.79 -14.93 -18.97
CA ALA A 534 44.16 -14.02 -17.90
C ALA A 534 43.52 -12.64 -18.18
N THR A 535 42.92 -12.06 -17.20
CA THR A 535 42.23 -10.76 -17.32
C THR A 535 42.64 -9.85 -16.19
N SER A 536 42.58 -8.55 -16.44
CA SER A 536 42.68 -7.55 -15.36
C SER A 536 41.48 -7.66 -14.42
N ASP A 537 41.73 -7.47 -13.11
CA ASP A 537 40.69 -7.45 -12.08
C ASP A 537 39.63 -6.37 -12.32
N LEU A 538 40.00 -5.28 -12.99
CA LEU A 538 39.08 -4.23 -13.42
C LEU A 538 37.92 -4.76 -14.27
N ASN A 539 38.15 -5.75 -15.10
CA ASN A 539 37.10 -6.34 -15.91
C ASN A 539 36.06 -7.07 -15.05
N ASP A 540 36.46 -7.74 -13.98
CA ASP A 540 35.55 -8.37 -13.04
C ASP A 540 34.75 -7.35 -12.24
N LEU A 541 35.37 -6.25 -11.81
CA LEU A 541 34.69 -5.15 -11.13
C LEU A 541 33.64 -4.49 -12.02
N TYR A 542 33.96 -4.20 -13.30
CA TYR A 542 32.97 -3.73 -14.27
C TYR A 542 31.85 -4.73 -14.51
N ARG A 543 32.14 -6.01 -14.62
CA ARG A 543 31.12 -7.06 -14.78
C ARG A 543 30.17 -7.11 -13.59
N ARG A 544 30.69 -7.01 -12.35
CA ARG A 544 29.86 -6.95 -11.13
C ARG A 544 28.96 -5.72 -11.15
N LEU A 545 29.50 -4.55 -11.51
CA LEU A 545 28.74 -3.31 -11.63
C LEU A 545 27.58 -3.46 -12.63
N ILE A 546 27.87 -3.93 -13.86
CA ILE A 546 26.87 -4.06 -14.92
C ILE A 546 25.79 -5.09 -14.53
N ASN A 547 26.17 -6.21 -13.94
CA ASN A 547 25.23 -7.24 -13.47
C ASN A 547 24.27 -6.68 -12.40
N ARG A 548 24.79 -5.94 -11.39
CA ARG A 548 23.97 -5.31 -10.36
C ARG A 548 23.05 -4.25 -10.95
N ASN A 549 23.58 -3.42 -11.83
CA ASN A 549 22.83 -2.39 -12.51
C ASN A 549 21.67 -2.95 -13.34
N ASN A 550 21.93 -3.97 -14.15
CA ASN A 550 20.90 -4.62 -14.96
C ASN A 550 19.84 -5.32 -14.11
N ARG A 551 20.25 -5.96 -13.01
CA ARG A 551 19.32 -6.58 -12.06
C ARG A 551 18.43 -5.53 -11.41
N LEU A 552 18.98 -4.40 -10.98
CA LEU A 552 18.21 -3.30 -10.40
C LEU A 552 17.24 -2.71 -11.43
N LYS A 553 17.69 -2.42 -12.67
CA LYS A 553 16.81 -1.97 -13.78
C LYS A 553 15.61 -2.90 -13.95
N LYS A 554 15.85 -4.21 -13.96
CA LYS A 554 14.79 -5.23 -14.11
C LYS A 554 13.83 -5.24 -12.93
N LEU A 555 14.32 -5.19 -11.69
CA LEU A 555 13.48 -5.17 -10.47
C LEU A 555 12.60 -3.92 -10.41
N MET A 556 13.15 -2.75 -10.78
CA MET A 556 12.38 -1.51 -10.83
C MET A 556 11.29 -1.55 -11.91
N GLN A 557 11.58 -2.10 -13.09
CA GLN A 557 10.60 -2.28 -14.17
C GLN A 557 9.48 -3.26 -13.80
N GLN A 558 9.77 -4.27 -12.98
CA GLN A 558 8.81 -5.26 -12.52
C GLN A 558 7.99 -4.81 -11.29
N GLY A 559 8.22 -3.60 -10.78
CA GLY A 559 7.52 -3.12 -9.57
C GLY A 559 7.83 -3.96 -8.32
N ALA A 560 9.06 -4.48 -8.19
CA ALA A 560 9.46 -5.30 -7.04
C ALA A 560 9.28 -4.56 -5.70
N PRO A 561 9.03 -5.26 -4.59
CA PRO A 561 8.88 -4.67 -3.27
C PRO A 561 10.06 -3.75 -2.90
N GLU A 562 9.76 -2.64 -2.26
CA GLU A 562 10.73 -1.59 -1.94
C GLU A 562 11.95 -2.11 -1.17
N MET A 563 11.76 -3.04 -0.25
CA MET A 563 12.86 -3.66 0.52
C MET A 563 13.88 -4.35 -0.39
N ILE A 564 13.42 -5.06 -1.44
CA ILE A 564 14.29 -5.74 -2.40
C ILE A 564 15.03 -4.73 -3.25
N VAL A 565 14.32 -3.68 -3.72
CA VAL A 565 14.91 -2.59 -4.50
C VAL A 565 15.97 -1.84 -3.69
N ARG A 566 15.69 -1.50 -2.43
CA ARG A 566 16.65 -0.86 -1.50
C ARG A 566 17.93 -1.70 -1.32
N ASN A 567 17.78 -3.01 -1.13
CA ASN A 567 18.94 -3.88 -0.99
C ASN A 567 19.79 -3.95 -2.27
N GLU A 568 19.17 -4.00 -3.45
CA GLU A 568 19.90 -4.01 -4.73
C GLU A 568 20.55 -2.64 -5.02
N LYS A 569 19.89 -1.52 -4.67
CA LYS A 569 20.49 -0.18 -4.72
C LYS A 569 21.75 -0.08 -3.84
N ARG A 570 21.69 -0.62 -2.62
CA ARG A 570 22.83 -0.71 -1.72
C ARG A 570 23.97 -1.51 -2.33
N MET A 571 23.67 -2.68 -2.92
CA MET A 571 24.68 -3.52 -3.56
C MET A 571 25.29 -2.87 -4.83
N LEU A 572 24.51 -2.04 -5.54
CA LEU A 572 25.02 -1.25 -6.67
C LEU A 572 26.01 -0.17 -6.16
N GLN A 573 25.64 0.58 -5.11
CA GLN A 573 26.57 1.54 -4.47
C GLN A 573 27.88 0.85 -4.07
N GLU A 574 27.78 -0.33 -3.48
CA GLU A 574 28.93 -1.15 -3.10
C GLU A 574 29.79 -1.59 -4.29
N ALA A 575 29.18 -1.89 -5.42
CA ALA A 575 29.91 -2.27 -6.63
C ALA A 575 30.67 -1.06 -7.24
N VAL A 576 30.05 0.13 -7.18
CA VAL A 576 30.71 1.40 -7.58
C VAL A 576 31.89 1.73 -6.66
N ASP A 577 31.70 1.57 -5.34
CA ASP A 577 32.75 1.81 -4.36
C ASP A 577 33.97 0.90 -4.60
N GLY A 578 33.72 -0.41 -4.81
CA GLY A 578 34.78 -1.37 -5.09
C GLY A 578 35.50 -1.13 -6.42
N LEU A 579 34.81 -0.57 -7.43
CA LEU A 579 35.42 -0.21 -8.69
C LEU A 579 36.40 0.98 -8.53
N ILE A 580 36.08 1.95 -7.68
CA ILE A 580 36.86 3.18 -7.49
C ILE A 580 37.98 2.97 -6.46
N ASP A 581 37.70 2.24 -5.37
CA ASP A 581 38.64 2.02 -4.25
C ASP A 581 38.37 0.69 -3.53
N ASP A 582 38.87 -0.40 -4.09
CA ASP A 582 38.67 -1.75 -3.56
C ASP A 582 39.33 -1.97 -2.18
N GLY A 583 40.43 -1.31 -1.91
CA GLY A 583 41.19 -1.42 -0.66
C GLY A 583 40.46 -0.94 0.59
N ARG A 584 39.43 -0.11 0.46
CA ARG A 584 38.64 0.41 1.59
C ARG A 584 37.62 -0.57 2.16
N ARG A 585 37.45 -1.73 1.56
CA ARG A 585 36.50 -2.78 2.01
C ARG A 585 37.14 -3.94 2.75
N GLY A 586 38.43 -3.94 2.96
CA GLY A 586 39.10 -4.96 3.79
C GLY A 586 39.16 -6.35 3.18
N SER A 587 39.26 -6.45 1.87
CA SER A 587 39.53 -7.72 1.16
C SER A 587 40.97 -7.78 0.67
#